data_ea0ba7fae4e0cd8e185bb06e03086e26
#
_entry.id   ea0ba7fae4e0cd8e185bb06e03086e26
#
_cell.length_a   1.000
_cell.length_b   1.000
_cell.length_c   1.000
_cell.angle_alpha   90.00
_cell.angle_beta   90.00
_cell.angle_gamma   90.00
#
_symmetry.space_group_name_H-M   'P 1'
#
loop_
_entity.id
_entity.type
_entity.pdbx_description
1 polymer ?
#
loop_
_entity_poly.entity_id
_entity_poly.type
_entity_poly.pdbx_seq_one_letter_code
_entity_poly.pdbx_strand_id
1 'polypeptide(L)'
;MNILFLTDLYPLSNEDNSSSALKDFVENFRNLGHTVQVIRPNFLLNSYIRKKKVFKTGYFNNAFNANYITPFWFDVKKKIPYIEKYDIIVSHMPSGNIFADKFKGKLICGVHISDLKVLTEPIYSIYFKQKLLKSFRRAEKLICRSPHIEEKLLKLYPEFKNKTIVINSGIDENLIIKRETTFGEKIKVLSVANLIKRKNIDKLIQSCKSFENIELTIIGDGEERKSLNKIDKNVIFKGHLKKEKVLEEMRNSDIFILPSVNETLGLVYLEALASGCITVGTVNDGISGIIKDEENGFLTKPTIKDIKNTLEKIIACNK
;
A
#
# COMPACT_ATOMS: atom_id res chain seq x y z
N MET A 1 26.41 10.71 0.50
CA MET A 1 25.57 11.48 1.44
C MET A 1 25.15 10.59 2.59
N ASN A 2 24.99 11.18 3.77
CA ASN A 2 24.43 10.52 4.95
C ASN A 2 22.92 10.76 4.99
N ILE A 3 22.13 9.71 4.86
CA ILE A 3 20.68 9.78 4.76
C ILE A 3 20.06 9.14 6.00
N LEU A 4 19.16 9.87 6.67
CA LEU A 4 18.30 9.31 7.69
C LEU A 4 16.94 8.92 7.09
N PHE A 5 16.55 7.66 7.24
CA PHE A 5 15.28 7.17 6.81
C PHE A 5 14.35 6.87 7.98
N LEU A 6 13.24 7.59 8.07
CA LEU A 6 12.27 7.48 9.18
C LEU A 6 11.02 6.75 8.70
N THR A 7 10.81 5.53 9.16
CA THR A 7 9.60 4.75 8.85
C THR A 7 9.43 3.58 9.79
N ASP A 8 8.20 3.21 10.12
CA ASP A 8 7.91 2.00 10.91
C ASP A 8 7.72 0.74 10.07
N LEU A 9 7.66 0.88 8.75
CA LEU A 9 7.40 -0.25 7.84
C LEU A 9 8.67 -0.90 7.28
N TYR A 10 9.86 -0.50 7.74
CA TYR A 10 11.10 -1.16 7.32
C TYR A 10 11.22 -2.52 8.01
N PRO A 11 11.44 -3.64 7.26
CA PRO A 11 11.56 -4.95 7.85
C PRO A 11 12.81 -5.08 8.74
N LEU A 12 12.65 -5.71 9.89
CA LEU A 12 13.74 -5.92 10.87
C LEU A 12 14.49 -7.23 10.67
N SER A 13 13.86 -8.19 9.99
CA SER A 13 14.44 -9.50 9.64
C SER A 13 13.92 -9.95 8.28
N ASN A 14 14.52 -10.99 7.72
CA ASN A 14 14.04 -11.57 6.45
C ASN A 14 12.67 -12.23 6.58
N GLU A 15 12.22 -12.52 7.80
CA GLU A 15 10.88 -13.07 8.09
C GLU A 15 9.83 -11.98 8.34
N ASP A 16 10.25 -10.72 8.45
CA ASP A 16 9.37 -9.58 8.65
C ASP A 16 8.75 -9.17 7.30
N ASN A 17 7.51 -9.56 7.06
CA ASN A 17 6.72 -9.24 5.86
C ASN A 17 6.25 -7.77 5.80
N SER A 18 6.77 -6.89 6.66
CA SER A 18 6.55 -5.46 6.51
C SER A 18 7.26 -4.96 5.24
N SER A 19 6.62 -4.12 4.51
CA SER A 19 7.00 -3.47 3.24
C SER A 19 8.39 -3.79 2.63
N SER A 20 8.49 -4.83 1.82
CA SER A 20 9.68 -5.12 0.99
C SER A 20 10.07 -3.92 0.12
N ALA A 21 9.10 -3.18 -0.40
CA ALA A 21 9.34 -2.00 -1.23
C ALA A 21 10.15 -0.89 -0.53
N LEU A 22 10.02 -0.72 0.80
CA LEU A 22 10.85 0.24 1.53
C LEU A 22 12.25 -0.30 1.78
N LYS A 23 12.41 -1.61 1.91
CA LYS A 23 13.73 -2.25 1.98
C LYS A 23 14.47 -2.04 0.66
N ASP A 24 13.83 -2.36 -0.46
CA ASP A 24 14.40 -2.20 -1.79
C ASP A 24 14.79 -0.74 -2.06
N PHE A 25 13.96 0.21 -1.64
CA PHE A 25 14.24 1.63 -1.75
C PHE A 25 15.50 2.04 -0.97
N VAL A 26 15.66 1.59 0.27
CA VAL A 26 16.83 1.86 1.10
C VAL A 26 18.09 1.20 0.52
N GLU A 27 17.99 -0.06 0.08
CA GLU A 27 19.12 -0.77 -0.53
C GLU A 27 19.58 -0.11 -1.83
N ASN A 28 18.67 0.41 -2.64
CA ASN A 28 19.03 1.16 -3.84
C ASN A 28 19.85 2.41 -3.51
N PHE A 29 19.51 3.15 -2.45
CA PHE A 29 20.35 4.27 -2.00
C PHE A 29 21.74 3.81 -1.54
N ARG A 30 21.84 2.67 -0.87
CA ARG A 30 23.13 2.09 -0.46
C ARG A 30 23.96 1.68 -1.68
N ASN A 31 23.34 1.06 -2.67
CA ASN A 31 23.98 0.66 -3.92
C ASN A 31 24.49 1.87 -4.73
N LEU A 32 23.84 3.03 -4.59
CA LEU A 32 24.28 4.30 -5.15
C LEU A 32 25.43 4.96 -4.35
N GLY A 33 25.97 4.29 -3.32
CA GLY A 33 27.10 4.77 -2.52
C GLY A 33 26.70 5.74 -1.40
N HIS A 34 25.43 5.76 -0.97
CA HIS A 34 24.98 6.57 0.15
C HIS A 34 25.01 5.78 1.46
N THR A 35 25.33 6.45 2.55
CA THR A 35 25.20 5.88 3.90
C THR A 35 23.76 6.10 4.37
N VAL A 36 23.01 5.01 4.57
CA VAL A 36 21.61 5.10 4.99
C VAL A 36 21.39 4.47 6.35
N GLN A 37 20.95 5.28 7.30
CA GLN A 37 20.47 4.81 8.61
C GLN A 37 18.94 4.79 8.61
N VAL A 38 18.36 3.66 9.05
CA VAL A 38 16.91 3.52 9.18
C VAL A 38 16.50 3.54 10.63
N ILE A 39 15.49 4.35 10.95
CA ILE A 39 14.91 4.44 12.29
C ILE A 39 13.41 4.15 12.21
N ARG A 40 12.97 3.24 13.08
CA ARG A 40 11.55 2.90 13.28
C ARG A 40 11.04 3.55 14.58
N PRO A 41 10.37 4.70 14.53
CA PRO A 41 9.95 5.45 15.72
C PRO A 41 9.08 4.64 16.69
N ASN A 42 8.21 3.77 16.18
CA ASN A 42 7.25 3.01 16.99
C ASN A 42 7.76 1.63 17.46
N PHE A 43 8.93 1.19 17.00
CA PHE A 43 9.39 -0.17 17.27
C PHE A 43 9.45 -0.52 18.76
N LEU A 44 10.00 0.38 19.57
CA LEU A 44 10.18 0.13 21.00
C LEU A 44 8.84 0.06 21.75
N LEU A 45 7.90 0.92 21.42
CA LEU A 45 6.57 0.91 22.03
C LEU A 45 5.78 -0.33 21.59
N ASN A 46 5.80 -0.67 20.32
CA ASN A 46 5.14 -1.88 19.80
C ASN A 46 5.66 -3.15 20.48
N SER A 47 6.99 -3.28 20.66
CA SER A 47 7.57 -4.43 21.33
C SER A 47 7.18 -4.50 22.81
N TYR A 48 7.10 -3.37 23.49
CA TYR A 48 6.65 -3.28 24.88
C TYR A 48 5.17 -3.67 25.02
N ILE A 49 4.30 -3.09 24.20
CA ILE A 49 2.85 -3.37 24.22
C ILE A 49 2.58 -4.84 23.92
N ARG A 50 3.24 -5.42 22.92
CA ARG A 50 3.10 -6.84 22.56
C ARG A 50 3.58 -7.77 23.66
N LYS A 51 4.76 -7.51 24.24
CA LYS A 51 5.32 -8.32 25.36
C LYS A 51 4.44 -8.29 26.59
N LYS A 52 3.87 -7.14 26.93
CA LYS A 52 3.05 -6.98 28.15
C LYS A 52 1.61 -7.45 27.95
N LYS A 53 1.18 -7.81 26.71
CA LYS A 53 -0.24 -8.12 26.39
C LYS A 53 -1.22 -7.08 26.95
N VAL A 54 -0.80 -5.80 26.98
CA VAL A 54 -1.56 -4.69 27.60
C VAL A 54 -2.93 -4.52 26.95
N PHE A 55 -3.04 -4.89 25.67
CA PHE A 55 -4.30 -4.85 24.95
C PHE A 55 -4.60 -6.23 24.33
N LYS A 56 -5.66 -6.87 24.79
CA LYS A 56 -6.13 -8.18 24.28
C LYS A 56 -6.82 -8.08 22.91
N THR A 57 -7.14 -6.90 22.44
CA THR A 57 -7.89 -6.69 21.19
C THR A 57 -6.94 -6.45 20.03
N GLY A 58 -7.25 -6.98 18.85
CA GLY A 58 -6.50 -6.79 17.60
C GLY A 58 -6.36 -5.33 17.14
N TYR A 59 -6.99 -4.38 17.84
CA TYR A 59 -6.94 -2.95 17.55
C TYR A 59 -5.50 -2.38 17.54
N PHE A 60 -4.64 -2.83 18.46
CA PHE A 60 -3.25 -2.40 18.55
C PHE A 60 -2.27 -3.28 17.74
N ASN A 61 -2.75 -4.38 17.17
CA ASN A 61 -2.00 -5.17 16.19
C ASN A 61 -2.02 -4.52 14.81
N ASN A 62 -2.91 -3.57 14.56
CA ASN A 62 -2.92 -2.78 13.37
C ASN A 62 -1.77 -1.76 13.43
N ALA A 63 -0.79 -1.87 12.53
CA ALA A 63 0.35 -0.95 12.43
C ALA A 63 -0.09 0.53 12.37
N PHE A 64 -1.27 0.79 11.84
CA PHE A 64 -1.87 2.11 11.77
C PHE A 64 -2.16 2.69 13.17
N ASN A 65 -2.79 1.94 14.07
CA ASN A 65 -3.13 2.43 15.40
C ASN A 65 -1.91 2.61 16.30
N ALA A 66 -0.92 1.73 16.19
CA ALA A 66 0.35 1.87 16.89
C ALA A 66 1.12 3.14 16.47
N ASN A 67 0.97 3.56 15.21
CA ASN A 67 1.63 4.76 14.67
C ASN A 67 1.19 6.07 15.32
N TYR A 68 0.02 6.12 15.98
CA TYR A 68 -0.51 7.33 16.60
C TYR A 68 -0.21 7.46 18.09
N ILE A 69 0.08 6.36 18.78
CA ILE A 69 0.34 6.37 20.23
C ILE A 69 1.78 6.83 20.53
N THR A 70 2.73 6.49 19.66
CA THR A 70 4.15 6.78 19.86
C THR A 70 4.49 8.26 20.09
N PRO A 71 3.85 9.23 19.39
CA PRO A 71 4.13 10.64 19.61
C PRO A 71 3.92 11.13 21.05
N PHE A 72 3.10 10.46 21.82
CA PHE A 72 2.84 10.81 23.22
C PHE A 72 3.90 10.28 24.19
N TRP A 73 4.52 9.15 23.86
CA TRP A 73 5.29 8.36 24.81
C TRP A 73 6.80 8.41 24.60
N PHE A 74 7.27 8.86 23.43
CA PHE A 74 8.69 8.83 23.11
C PHE A 74 9.22 10.17 22.62
N ASP A 75 10.21 10.69 23.33
CA ASP A 75 11.09 11.71 22.78
C ASP A 75 12.12 11.04 21.87
N VAL A 76 11.82 11.04 20.58
CA VAL A 76 12.68 10.43 19.55
C VAL A 76 14.08 11.06 19.57
N LYS A 77 14.21 12.35 19.90
CA LYS A 77 15.52 13.05 20.00
C LYS A 77 16.45 12.40 21.00
N LYS A 78 15.94 11.93 22.15
CA LYS A 78 16.78 11.30 23.18
C LYS A 78 17.39 9.97 22.77
N LYS A 79 16.82 9.34 21.74
CA LYS A 79 17.21 7.99 21.31
C LYS A 79 17.96 7.94 19.98
N ILE A 80 18.10 9.09 19.31
CA ILE A 80 18.85 9.20 18.05
C ILE A 80 20.09 10.06 18.32
N PRO A 81 21.22 9.46 18.67
CA PRO A 81 22.46 10.21 18.74
C PRO A 81 22.84 10.70 17.33
N TYR A 82 23.26 11.97 17.23
CA TYR A 82 23.86 12.53 16.02
C TYR A 82 22.92 12.93 14.87
N ILE A 83 21.74 13.46 15.16
CA ILE A 83 20.80 14.04 14.19
C ILE A 83 21.47 15.11 13.29
N GLU A 84 22.49 15.79 13.75
CA GLU A 84 23.17 16.87 13.05
C GLU A 84 24.13 16.39 11.94
N LYS A 85 24.29 15.08 11.78
CA LYS A 85 25.20 14.47 10.78
C LYS A 85 24.53 14.06 9.47
N TYR A 86 23.22 14.23 9.30
CA TYR A 86 22.53 13.79 8.09
C TYR A 86 22.41 14.94 7.09
N ASP A 87 22.76 14.65 5.83
CA ASP A 87 22.58 15.59 4.73
C ASP A 87 21.10 15.70 4.36
N ILE A 88 20.41 14.56 4.38
CA ILE A 88 19.00 14.44 4.00
C ILE A 88 18.25 13.56 5.02
N ILE A 89 17.02 13.94 5.31
CA ILE A 89 16.07 13.17 6.10
C ILE A 89 14.92 12.81 5.18
N VAL A 90 14.71 11.52 4.98
CA VAL A 90 13.57 10.98 4.25
C VAL A 90 12.61 10.35 5.24
N SER A 91 11.40 10.87 5.32
CA SER A 91 10.39 10.33 6.23
C SER A 91 9.21 9.74 5.46
N HIS A 92 8.70 8.62 5.94
CA HIS A 92 7.57 7.93 5.35
C HIS A 92 6.55 7.54 6.42
N MET A 93 5.28 7.61 6.06
CA MET A 93 4.15 7.28 6.90
C MET A 93 3.95 8.29 8.04
N PRO A 94 2.75 8.40 8.60
CA PRO A 94 2.48 9.36 9.67
C PRO A 94 3.44 9.28 10.85
N SER A 95 3.89 8.07 11.20
CA SER A 95 4.85 7.87 12.29
C SER A 95 6.19 8.54 12.05
N GLY A 96 6.73 8.46 10.83
CA GLY A 96 7.93 9.20 10.45
C GLY A 96 7.66 10.69 10.30
N ASN A 97 6.61 11.04 9.55
CA ASN A 97 6.30 12.41 9.17
C ASN A 97 5.97 13.31 10.39
N ILE A 98 5.23 12.81 11.38
CA ILE A 98 4.89 13.57 12.61
C ILE A 98 6.14 13.93 13.42
N PHE A 99 7.18 13.12 13.36
CA PHE A 99 8.44 13.36 14.06
C PHE A 99 9.48 14.14 13.26
N ALA A 100 9.33 14.17 11.94
CA ALA A 100 10.35 14.68 11.04
C ALA A 100 10.71 16.16 11.28
N ASP A 101 9.79 16.97 11.82
CA ASP A 101 10.05 18.36 12.12
C ASP A 101 11.07 18.58 13.27
N LYS A 102 11.31 17.55 14.08
CA LYS A 102 12.28 17.61 15.18
C LYS A 102 13.74 17.53 14.73
N PHE A 103 13.99 17.12 13.50
CA PHE A 103 15.33 16.95 12.96
C PHE A 103 15.76 18.19 12.19
N LYS A 104 17.03 18.59 12.32
CA LYS A 104 17.63 19.64 11.49
C LYS A 104 18.16 19.02 10.19
N GLY A 105 18.11 19.75 9.08
CA GLY A 105 18.60 19.32 7.77
C GLY A 105 17.51 19.34 6.71
N LYS A 106 17.86 18.97 5.50
CA LYS A 106 16.92 18.87 4.35
C LYS A 106 15.93 17.77 4.60
N LEU A 107 14.64 18.08 4.52
CA LEU A 107 13.56 17.12 4.79
C LEU A 107 12.77 16.84 3.53
N ILE A 108 12.58 15.55 3.26
CA ILE A 108 11.69 15.03 2.22
C ILE A 108 10.66 14.14 2.91
N CYS A 109 9.36 14.38 2.68
CA CYS A 109 8.28 13.57 3.26
C CYS A 109 7.58 12.76 2.18
N GLY A 110 7.50 11.45 2.35
CA GLY A 110 6.64 10.58 1.56
C GLY A 110 5.20 10.65 2.07
N VAL A 111 4.27 11.00 1.19
CA VAL A 111 2.85 11.13 1.51
C VAL A 111 2.10 9.86 1.11
N HIS A 112 1.32 9.34 2.04
CA HIS A 112 0.52 8.13 1.89
C HIS A 112 -0.94 8.40 2.24
N ILE A 113 -1.83 7.48 1.92
CA ILE A 113 -3.25 7.57 2.31
C ILE A 113 -3.44 7.70 3.82
N SER A 114 -2.55 7.11 4.60
CA SER A 114 -2.55 7.21 6.06
C SER A 114 -2.24 8.63 6.58
N ASP A 115 -1.41 9.39 5.87
CA ASP A 115 -1.15 10.80 6.19
C ASP A 115 -2.40 11.64 5.94
N LEU A 116 -3.10 11.38 4.82
CA LEU A 116 -4.36 12.06 4.51
C LEU A 116 -5.43 11.79 5.56
N LYS A 117 -5.47 10.58 6.11
CA LYS A 117 -6.37 10.24 7.22
C LYS A 117 -6.05 11.05 8.47
N VAL A 118 -4.77 11.26 8.81
CA VAL A 118 -4.37 12.15 9.91
C VAL A 118 -4.87 13.56 9.70
N LEU A 119 -4.92 14.01 8.46
CA LEU A 119 -5.36 15.37 8.12
C LEU A 119 -6.89 15.53 8.18
N THR A 120 -7.65 14.47 7.99
CA THR A 120 -9.11 14.52 7.78
C THR A 120 -9.96 13.84 8.86
N GLU A 121 -9.49 12.72 9.43
CA GLU A 121 -10.26 11.98 10.43
C GLU A 121 -10.19 12.65 11.81
N PRO A 122 -11.33 12.99 12.46
CA PRO A 122 -11.38 13.81 13.68
C PRO A 122 -10.47 13.32 14.80
N ILE A 123 -10.49 12.00 15.10
CA ILE A 123 -9.72 11.40 16.19
C ILE A 123 -8.23 11.65 16.04
N TYR A 124 -7.71 11.57 14.83
CA TYR A 124 -6.29 11.75 14.54
C TYR A 124 -5.93 13.21 14.33
N SER A 125 -6.83 13.95 13.70
CA SER A 125 -6.64 15.35 13.34
C SER A 125 -6.46 16.23 14.59
N ILE A 126 -7.23 16.02 15.66
CA ILE A 126 -7.14 16.78 16.91
C ILE A 126 -5.70 16.77 17.46
N TYR A 127 -5.03 15.62 17.45
CA TYR A 127 -3.74 15.45 18.12
C TYR A 127 -2.52 15.61 17.20
N PHE A 128 -2.65 15.24 15.92
CA PHE A 128 -1.49 15.04 15.05
C PHE A 128 -1.45 15.92 13.81
N LYS A 129 -2.58 16.50 13.39
CA LYS A 129 -2.69 17.33 12.19
C LYS A 129 -1.66 18.45 12.18
N GLN A 130 -1.55 19.21 13.27
CA GLN A 130 -0.64 20.36 13.31
C GLN A 130 0.83 19.92 13.26
N LYS A 131 1.16 18.78 13.88
CA LYS A 131 2.53 18.23 13.84
C LYS A 131 2.89 17.75 12.44
N LEU A 132 1.95 17.06 11.77
CA LEU A 132 2.12 16.59 10.40
C LEU A 132 2.27 17.77 9.44
N LEU A 133 1.38 18.77 9.52
CA LEU A 133 1.45 19.98 8.71
C LEU A 133 2.73 20.77 8.92
N LYS A 134 3.25 20.83 10.14
CA LYS A 134 4.53 21.47 10.43
C LYS A 134 5.69 20.80 9.70
N SER A 135 5.73 19.46 9.68
CA SER A 135 6.71 18.72 8.89
C SER A 135 6.54 18.94 7.39
N PHE A 136 5.30 18.90 6.89
CA PHE A 136 5.01 19.12 5.47
C PHE A 136 5.38 20.53 5.01
N ARG A 137 5.07 21.57 5.81
CA ARG A 137 5.48 22.95 5.51
C ARG A 137 6.99 23.13 5.51
N ARG A 138 7.70 22.44 6.40
CA ARG A 138 9.15 22.47 6.49
C ARG A 138 9.83 21.67 5.38
N ALA A 139 9.21 20.60 4.89
CA ALA A 139 9.78 19.74 3.86
C ALA A 139 10.11 20.53 2.58
N GLU A 140 11.26 20.25 1.96
CA GLU A 140 11.63 20.76 0.65
C GLU A 140 10.75 20.14 -0.44
N LYS A 141 10.45 18.84 -0.32
CA LYS A 141 9.58 18.10 -1.22
C LYS A 141 8.65 17.15 -0.47
N LEU A 142 7.45 17.01 -1.02
CA LEU A 142 6.44 16.04 -0.60
C LEU A 142 6.27 15.01 -1.73
N ILE A 143 6.76 13.82 -1.51
CA ILE A 143 6.68 12.74 -2.51
C ILE A 143 5.35 12.03 -2.37
N CYS A 144 4.46 12.25 -3.33
CA CYS A 144 3.18 11.55 -3.43
C CYS A 144 3.37 10.24 -4.21
N ARG A 145 2.90 9.13 -3.65
CA ARG A 145 3.13 7.79 -4.22
C ARG A 145 2.21 7.45 -5.39
N SER A 146 1.24 8.30 -5.69
CA SER A 146 0.37 8.22 -6.88
C SER A 146 -0.22 9.59 -7.18
N PRO A 147 -0.69 9.84 -8.43
CA PRO A 147 -1.42 11.05 -8.79
C PRO A 147 -2.64 11.29 -7.91
N HIS A 148 -3.35 10.23 -7.55
CA HIS A 148 -4.50 10.27 -6.66
C HIS A 148 -4.17 10.82 -5.25
N ILE A 149 -3.00 10.46 -4.70
CA ILE A 149 -2.55 11.00 -3.40
C ILE A 149 -2.21 12.48 -3.52
N GLU A 150 -1.57 12.91 -4.62
CA GLU A 150 -1.28 14.32 -4.86
C GLU A 150 -2.56 15.13 -4.99
N GLU A 151 -3.51 14.69 -5.82
CA GLU A 151 -4.80 15.35 -6.01
C GLU A 151 -5.55 15.54 -4.69
N LYS A 152 -5.64 14.48 -3.88
CA LYS A 152 -6.28 14.54 -2.56
C LYS A 152 -5.56 15.51 -1.60
N LEU A 153 -4.23 15.50 -1.59
CA LEU A 153 -3.46 16.41 -0.76
C LEU A 153 -3.69 17.86 -1.18
N LEU A 154 -3.60 18.15 -2.48
CA LEU A 154 -3.76 19.51 -3.01
C LEU A 154 -5.20 20.03 -2.90
N LYS A 155 -6.19 19.16 -2.94
CA LYS A 155 -7.58 19.53 -2.64
C LYS A 155 -7.76 20.01 -1.19
N LEU A 156 -7.02 19.42 -0.26
CA LEU A 156 -7.05 19.81 1.16
C LEU A 156 -6.14 21.00 1.48
N TYR A 157 -4.99 21.07 0.83
CA TYR A 157 -3.90 22.04 1.08
C TYR A 157 -3.25 22.50 -0.23
N PRO A 158 -3.89 23.42 -0.96
CA PRO A 158 -3.39 23.92 -2.25
C PRO A 158 -1.99 24.58 -2.16
N GLU A 159 -1.61 25.04 -0.96
CA GLU A 159 -0.30 25.65 -0.69
C GLU A 159 0.87 24.69 -0.96
N PHE A 160 0.65 23.40 -1.01
CA PHE A 160 1.72 22.43 -1.27
C PHE A 160 2.02 22.18 -2.75
N LYS A 161 1.29 22.80 -3.70
CA LYS A 161 1.43 22.57 -5.14
C LYS A 161 2.88 22.64 -5.65
N ASN A 162 3.65 23.62 -5.18
CA ASN A 162 5.05 23.80 -5.60
C ASN A 162 6.03 22.88 -4.88
N LYS A 163 5.57 22.12 -3.89
CA LYS A 163 6.38 21.16 -3.11
C LYS A 163 6.09 19.72 -3.45
N THR A 164 4.92 19.40 -3.98
CA THR A 164 4.56 18.03 -4.35
C THR A 164 5.31 17.57 -5.58
N ILE A 165 5.60 16.29 -5.61
CA ILE A 165 6.11 15.55 -6.75
C ILE A 165 5.54 14.14 -6.70
N VAL A 166 5.04 13.65 -7.82
CA VAL A 166 4.56 12.26 -7.92
C VAL A 166 5.72 11.37 -8.30
N ILE A 167 6.06 10.45 -7.40
CA ILE A 167 7.03 9.37 -7.66
C ILE A 167 6.35 8.06 -7.29
N ASN A 168 5.88 7.34 -8.30
CA ASN A 168 5.25 6.05 -8.12
C ASN A 168 6.26 5.04 -7.58
N SER A 169 5.79 4.05 -6.82
CA SER A 169 6.62 2.88 -6.55
C SER A 169 6.81 2.11 -7.85
N GLY A 170 8.04 1.73 -8.12
CA GLY A 170 8.38 0.84 -9.22
C GLY A 170 8.25 -0.63 -8.84
N ILE A 171 8.39 -1.46 -9.83
CA ILE A 171 8.62 -2.90 -9.72
C ILE A 171 9.90 -3.24 -10.49
N ASP A 172 10.47 -4.40 -10.20
CA ASP A 172 11.62 -4.90 -10.94
C ASP A 172 11.24 -5.15 -12.42
N GLU A 173 11.99 -4.58 -13.36
CA GLU A 173 11.73 -4.73 -14.79
C GLU A 173 11.83 -6.20 -15.26
N ASN A 174 12.63 -7.03 -14.57
CA ASN A 174 12.71 -8.46 -14.85
C ASN A 174 11.40 -9.23 -14.59
N LEU A 175 10.43 -8.60 -13.92
CA LEU A 175 9.11 -9.18 -13.73
C LEU A 175 8.20 -9.02 -14.95
N ILE A 176 8.55 -8.12 -15.88
CA ILE A 176 7.74 -7.79 -17.05
C ILE A 176 7.77 -8.92 -18.05
N ILE A 177 6.63 -9.52 -18.29
CA ILE A 177 6.43 -10.50 -19.36
C ILE A 177 5.45 -9.95 -20.41
N LYS A 178 5.75 -10.16 -21.67
CA LYS A 178 4.78 -9.91 -22.74
C LYS A 178 3.95 -11.17 -22.93
N ARG A 179 2.66 -11.06 -22.72
CA ARG A 179 1.70 -12.15 -22.90
C ARG A 179 0.48 -11.62 -23.63
N GLU A 180 0.08 -12.31 -24.68
CA GLU A 180 -1.25 -12.16 -25.25
C GLU A 180 -2.21 -13.03 -24.43
N THR A 181 -3.23 -12.42 -23.84
CA THR A 181 -4.19 -13.14 -23.01
C THR A 181 -5.31 -13.66 -23.91
N THR A 182 -5.33 -14.96 -24.16
CA THR A 182 -6.45 -15.66 -24.80
C THR A 182 -7.14 -16.51 -23.74
N PHE A 183 -8.46 -16.38 -23.63
CA PHE A 183 -9.21 -17.14 -22.63
C PHE A 183 -9.41 -18.60 -23.07
N GLY A 184 -9.18 -19.54 -22.15
CA GLY A 184 -9.54 -20.93 -22.31
C GLY A 184 -11.02 -21.19 -21.98
N GLU A 185 -11.39 -22.47 -21.85
CA GLU A 185 -12.74 -22.87 -21.40
C GLU A 185 -13.09 -22.23 -20.04
N LYS A 186 -12.14 -22.16 -19.14
CA LYS A 186 -12.25 -21.45 -17.86
C LYS A 186 -11.37 -20.22 -17.85
N ILE A 187 -11.93 -19.12 -17.41
CA ILE A 187 -11.24 -17.84 -17.22
C ILE A 187 -10.71 -17.80 -15.79
N LYS A 188 -9.40 -17.72 -15.63
CA LYS A 188 -8.73 -17.71 -14.35
C LYS A 188 -8.66 -16.30 -13.79
N VAL A 189 -9.45 -16.04 -12.77
CA VAL A 189 -9.49 -14.74 -12.05
C VAL A 189 -8.71 -14.86 -10.75
N LEU A 190 -7.78 -13.95 -10.51
CA LEU A 190 -6.94 -13.90 -9.32
C LEU A 190 -7.17 -12.62 -8.53
N SER A 191 -7.19 -12.75 -7.21
CA SER A 191 -7.07 -11.62 -6.29
C SER A 191 -6.03 -11.90 -5.21
N VAL A 192 -5.20 -10.91 -4.89
CA VAL A 192 -4.13 -11.02 -3.88
C VAL A 192 -4.24 -9.88 -2.89
N ALA A 193 -4.56 -10.18 -1.63
CA ALA A 193 -4.72 -9.14 -0.61
C ALA A 193 -4.69 -9.71 0.82
N ASN A 194 -4.39 -8.86 1.81
CA ASN A 194 -4.82 -9.13 3.18
C ASN A 194 -6.34 -9.11 3.25
N LEU A 195 -6.97 -10.15 3.78
CA LEU A 195 -8.42 -10.33 3.78
C LEU A 195 -9.07 -9.48 4.89
N ILE A 196 -9.23 -8.21 4.60
CA ILE A 196 -9.85 -7.18 5.46
C ILE A 196 -10.95 -6.44 4.69
N LYS A 197 -11.90 -5.87 5.40
CA LYS A 197 -13.13 -5.23 4.85
C LYS A 197 -12.90 -4.31 3.65
N ARG A 198 -11.89 -3.41 3.74
CA ARG A 198 -11.63 -2.41 2.69
C ARG A 198 -11.16 -3.01 1.35
N LYS A 199 -10.83 -4.30 1.31
CA LYS A 199 -10.43 -5.00 0.08
C LYS A 199 -11.63 -5.47 -0.75
N ASN A 200 -12.86 -5.44 -0.19
CA ASN A 200 -14.11 -5.78 -0.85
C ASN A 200 -14.09 -7.15 -1.57
N ILE A 201 -13.37 -8.12 -1.02
CA ILE A 201 -13.27 -9.47 -1.59
C ILE A 201 -14.62 -10.19 -1.57
N ASP A 202 -15.47 -9.88 -0.61
CA ASP A 202 -16.86 -10.34 -0.55
C ASP A 202 -17.66 -9.96 -1.79
N LYS A 203 -17.51 -8.74 -2.28
CA LYS A 203 -18.18 -8.25 -3.49
C LYS A 203 -17.60 -8.91 -4.75
N LEU A 204 -16.29 -9.12 -4.80
CA LEU A 204 -15.65 -9.84 -5.90
C LEU A 204 -16.18 -11.27 -6.00
N ILE A 205 -16.22 -12.02 -4.89
CA ILE A 205 -16.75 -13.39 -4.87
C ILE A 205 -18.21 -13.41 -5.38
N GLN A 206 -19.04 -12.51 -4.86
CA GLN A 206 -20.45 -12.43 -5.27
C GLN A 206 -20.61 -12.08 -6.75
N SER A 207 -19.73 -11.24 -7.29
CA SER A 207 -19.74 -10.89 -8.73
C SER A 207 -19.35 -12.08 -9.61
N CYS A 208 -18.30 -12.82 -9.24
CA CYS A 208 -17.83 -13.97 -10.01
C CYS A 208 -18.82 -15.13 -9.99
N LYS A 209 -19.61 -15.28 -8.94
CA LYS A 209 -20.61 -16.37 -8.79
C LYS A 209 -21.65 -16.42 -9.91
N SER A 210 -21.86 -15.33 -10.65
CA SER A 210 -22.80 -15.29 -11.76
C SER A 210 -22.23 -15.80 -13.08
N PHE A 211 -20.98 -16.28 -13.11
CA PHE A 211 -20.31 -16.79 -14.30
C PHE A 211 -19.93 -18.27 -14.09
N GLU A 212 -20.40 -19.15 -14.97
CA GLU A 212 -20.11 -20.59 -14.87
C GLU A 212 -18.66 -20.93 -15.29
N ASN A 213 -18.07 -20.08 -16.14
CA ASN A 213 -16.74 -20.27 -16.70
C ASN A 213 -15.64 -19.51 -15.98
N ILE A 214 -15.91 -18.86 -14.84
CA ILE A 214 -14.87 -18.20 -14.03
C ILE A 214 -14.38 -19.15 -12.94
N GLU A 215 -13.06 -19.29 -12.85
CA GLU A 215 -12.34 -19.91 -11.73
C GLU A 215 -11.68 -18.82 -10.91
N LEU A 216 -12.20 -18.55 -9.70
CA LEU A 216 -11.67 -17.51 -8.81
C LEU A 216 -10.69 -18.09 -7.80
N THR A 217 -9.45 -17.61 -7.85
CA THR A 217 -8.40 -17.88 -6.85
C THR A 217 -8.15 -16.63 -6.01
N ILE A 218 -8.06 -16.81 -4.68
CA ILE A 218 -7.75 -15.74 -3.73
C ILE A 218 -6.51 -16.11 -2.93
N ILE A 219 -5.49 -15.24 -2.96
CA ILE A 219 -4.24 -15.38 -2.20
C ILE A 219 -4.24 -14.34 -1.09
N GLY A 220 -3.89 -14.78 0.11
CA GLY A 220 -3.79 -13.98 1.32
C GLY A 220 -4.60 -14.54 2.46
N ASP A 221 -4.49 -13.89 3.62
CA ASP A 221 -5.19 -14.25 4.84
C ASP A 221 -5.61 -12.99 5.60
N GLY A 222 -6.48 -13.13 6.59
CA GLY A 222 -6.95 -12.03 7.41
C GLY A 222 -8.26 -12.33 8.14
N GLU A 223 -8.75 -11.32 8.84
CA GLU A 223 -9.94 -11.42 9.70
C GLU A 223 -11.21 -11.84 8.94
N GLU A 224 -11.33 -11.48 7.64
CA GLU A 224 -12.48 -11.81 6.79
C GLU A 224 -12.42 -13.22 6.19
N ARG A 225 -11.32 -13.96 6.36
CA ARG A 225 -11.12 -15.29 5.74
C ARG A 225 -12.28 -16.25 5.97
N LYS A 226 -12.75 -16.32 7.23
CA LYS A 226 -13.83 -17.24 7.62
C LYS A 226 -15.18 -16.87 7.04
N SER A 227 -15.49 -15.57 6.96
CA SER A 227 -16.73 -15.05 6.37
C SER A 227 -16.74 -15.22 4.86
N LEU A 228 -15.62 -14.91 4.19
CA LEU A 228 -15.47 -15.03 2.74
C LEU A 228 -15.64 -16.47 2.25
N ASN A 229 -15.08 -17.44 2.96
CA ASN A 229 -15.18 -18.87 2.60
C ASN A 229 -16.62 -19.43 2.64
N LYS A 230 -17.56 -18.71 3.31
CA LYS A 230 -18.98 -19.09 3.37
C LYS A 230 -19.79 -18.57 2.19
N ILE A 231 -19.28 -17.57 1.44
CA ILE A 231 -20.03 -16.93 0.34
C ILE A 231 -20.11 -17.88 -0.85
N ASP A 232 -18.99 -18.53 -1.20
CA ASP A 232 -18.93 -19.51 -2.29
C ASP A 232 -17.86 -20.56 -1.98
N LYS A 233 -18.25 -21.85 -2.06
CA LYS A 233 -17.35 -22.98 -1.81
C LYS A 233 -16.43 -23.30 -3.00
N ASN A 234 -16.76 -22.80 -4.19
CA ASN A 234 -15.97 -23.03 -5.40
C ASN A 234 -14.74 -22.11 -5.49
N VAL A 235 -14.66 -21.11 -4.63
CA VAL A 235 -13.50 -20.20 -4.59
C VAL A 235 -12.28 -20.91 -4.02
N ILE A 236 -11.17 -20.83 -4.76
CA ILE A 236 -9.90 -21.44 -4.35
C ILE A 236 -9.14 -20.43 -3.48
N PHE A 237 -9.00 -20.74 -2.22
CA PHE A 237 -8.23 -19.91 -1.29
C PHE A 237 -6.87 -20.56 -1.00
N LYS A 238 -5.78 -19.93 -1.42
CA LYS A 238 -4.41 -20.44 -1.26
C LYS A 238 -3.70 -19.98 0.03
N GLY A 239 -4.37 -19.12 0.85
CA GLY A 239 -3.74 -18.58 2.06
C GLY A 239 -2.59 -17.62 1.74
N HIS A 240 -1.69 -17.42 2.69
CA HIS A 240 -0.52 -16.56 2.49
C HIS A 240 0.56 -17.30 1.70
N LEU A 241 1.03 -16.71 0.61
CA LEU A 241 2.12 -17.24 -0.22
C LEU A 241 3.33 -16.30 -0.20
N LYS A 242 4.52 -16.84 -0.46
CA LYS A 242 5.73 -16.05 -0.72
C LYS A 242 5.60 -15.32 -2.04
N LYS A 243 6.32 -14.20 -2.19
CA LYS A 243 6.25 -13.30 -3.36
C LYS A 243 6.46 -14.05 -4.69
N GLU A 244 7.43 -14.94 -4.74
CA GLU A 244 7.74 -15.72 -5.95
C GLU A 244 6.54 -16.57 -6.41
N LYS A 245 5.84 -17.19 -5.44
CA LYS A 245 4.65 -18.00 -5.72
C LYS A 245 3.44 -17.12 -6.10
N VAL A 246 3.31 -15.93 -5.53
CA VAL A 246 2.29 -14.96 -5.93
C VAL A 246 2.49 -14.56 -7.40
N LEU A 247 3.71 -14.26 -7.81
CA LEU A 247 4.04 -13.89 -9.19
C LEU A 247 3.81 -15.06 -10.17
N GLU A 248 4.10 -16.30 -9.75
CA GLU A 248 3.80 -17.51 -10.53
C GLU A 248 2.29 -17.65 -10.75
N GLU A 249 1.47 -17.45 -9.70
CA GLU A 249 0.02 -17.46 -9.82
C GLU A 249 -0.52 -16.34 -10.72
N MET A 250 0.06 -15.13 -10.65
CA MET A 250 -0.29 -14.05 -11.55
C MET A 250 0.00 -14.41 -13.01
N ARG A 251 1.16 -15.00 -13.29
CA ARG A 251 1.53 -15.45 -14.65
C ARG A 251 0.59 -16.52 -15.20
N ASN A 252 -0.02 -17.32 -14.33
CA ASN A 252 -0.96 -18.39 -14.67
C ASN A 252 -2.41 -17.96 -14.67
N SER A 253 -2.69 -16.68 -14.39
CA SER A 253 -4.05 -16.11 -14.34
C SER A 253 -4.30 -15.19 -15.52
N ASP A 254 -5.56 -15.11 -15.95
CA ASP A 254 -5.96 -14.27 -17.08
C ASP A 254 -6.31 -12.86 -16.62
N ILE A 255 -7.08 -12.77 -15.55
CA ILE A 255 -7.55 -11.51 -14.99
C ILE A 255 -7.07 -11.38 -13.54
N PHE A 256 -6.45 -10.26 -13.21
CA PHE A 256 -6.24 -9.86 -11.84
C PHE A 256 -7.25 -8.79 -11.45
N ILE A 257 -7.99 -8.98 -10.36
CA ILE A 257 -8.96 -8.00 -9.88
C ILE A 257 -8.88 -7.81 -8.37
N LEU A 258 -8.74 -6.56 -7.95
CA LEU A 258 -8.77 -6.19 -6.54
C LEU A 258 -9.61 -4.91 -6.37
N PRO A 259 -10.88 -5.02 -5.91
CA PRO A 259 -11.78 -3.87 -5.74
C PRO A 259 -11.53 -3.14 -4.41
N SER A 260 -10.26 -2.94 -4.07
CA SER A 260 -9.82 -2.32 -2.82
C SER A 260 -10.13 -0.82 -2.81
N VAL A 261 -10.35 -0.27 -1.62
CA VAL A 261 -10.50 1.18 -1.41
C VAL A 261 -9.45 1.69 -0.42
N ASN A 262 -9.11 2.97 -0.56
CA ASN A 262 -8.09 3.64 0.26
C ASN A 262 -6.69 3.01 0.09
N GLU A 263 -6.30 2.73 -1.13
CA GLU A 263 -4.93 2.40 -1.48
C GLU A 263 -4.09 3.66 -1.70
N THR A 264 -2.81 3.57 -1.37
CA THR A 264 -1.85 4.63 -1.73
C THR A 264 -1.45 4.51 -3.19
N LEU A 265 -1.15 3.29 -3.63
CA LEU A 265 -0.84 2.90 -4.99
C LEU A 265 -1.35 1.47 -5.26
N GLY A 266 -0.92 0.52 -4.43
CA GLY A 266 -1.21 -0.90 -4.59
C GLY A 266 -0.20 -1.58 -5.54
N LEU A 267 1.00 -1.89 -5.04
CA LEU A 267 2.05 -2.55 -5.83
C LEU A 267 1.59 -3.83 -6.52
N VAL A 268 0.67 -4.55 -5.89
CA VAL A 268 0.11 -5.79 -6.43
C VAL A 268 -0.55 -5.61 -7.81
N TYR A 269 -1.10 -4.42 -8.11
CA TYR A 269 -1.62 -4.13 -9.45
C TYR A 269 -0.49 -4.01 -10.49
N LEU A 270 0.63 -3.39 -10.11
CA LEU A 270 1.81 -3.27 -10.99
C LEU A 270 2.44 -4.65 -11.22
N GLU A 271 2.50 -5.49 -10.18
CA GLU A 271 2.97 -6.87 -10.27
C GLU A 271 2.08 -7.70 -11.19
N ALA A 272 0.75 -7.52 -11.14
CA ALA A 272 -0.20 -8.19 -12.02
C ALA A 272 -0.07 -7.72 -13.47
N LEU A 273 0.04 -6.40 -13.72
CA LEU A 273 0.30 -5.84 -15.05
C LEU A 273 1.60 -6.39 -15.65
N ALA A 274 2.68 -6.39 -14.86
CA ALA A 274 3.96 -6.92 -15.30
C ALA A 274 3.93 -8.44 -15.57
N SER A 275 3.07 -9.16 -14.87
CA SER A 275 2.84 -10.59 -15.07
C SER A 275 1.93 -10.91 -16.27
N GLY A 276 1.47 -9.89 -17.01
CA GLY A 276 0.63 -10.04 -18.21
C GLY A 276 -0.84 -10.32 -17.92
N CYS A 277 -1.33 -10.08 -16.68
CA CYS A 277 -2.77 -10.16 -16.39
C CYS A 277 -3.53 -8.96 -16.97
N ILE A 278 -4.74 -9.16 -17.43
CA ILE A 278 -5.71 -8.09 -17.57
C ILE A 278 -6.04 -7.60 -16.15
N THR A 279 -5.58 -6.39 -15.82
CA THR A 279 -5.63 -5.91 -14.44
C THR A 279 -6.79 -4.96 -14.22
N VAL A 280 -7.59 -5.25 -13.19
CA VAL A 280 -8.77 -4.44 -12.80
C VAL A 280 -8.53 -3.82 -11.43
N GLY A 281 -8.56 -2.50 -11.37
CA GLY A 281 -8.45 -1.72 -10.15
C GLY A 281 -9.69 -0.90 -9.82
N THR A 282 -9.65 -0.17 -8.70
CA THR A 282 -10.77 0.69 -8.29
C THR A 282 -10.60 2.10 -8.86
N VAL A 283 -11.67 2.62 -9.48
CA VAL A 283 -11.72 4.00 -9.98
C VAL A 283 -11.60 5.00 -8.82
N ASN A 284 -10.90 6.10 -9.06
CA ASN A 284 -10.66 7.16 -8.06
C ASN A 284 -9.97 6.64 -6.78
N ASP A 285 -9.05 5.68 -6.92
CA ASP A 285 -8.21 5.17 -5.84
C ASP A 285 -6.74 5.09 -6.30
N GLY A 286 -5.85 4.58 -5.47
CA GLY A 286 -4.40 4.65 -5.65
C GLY A 286 -3.85 4.28 -7.02
N ILE A 287 -4.49 3.32 -7.70
CA ILE A 287 -4.05 2.86 -9.02
C ILE A 287 -4.60 3.72 -10.19
N SER A 288 -5.62 4.55 -9.93
CA SER A 288 -6.14 5.47 -10.94
C SER A 288 -5.07 6.47 -11.38
N GLY A 289 -4.96 6.68 -12.69
CA GLY A 289 -3.92 7.50 -13.32
C GLY A 289 -2.69 6.69 -13.75
N ILE A 290 -2.52 5.46 -13.25
CA ILE A 290 -1.56 4.47 -13.77
C ILE A 290 -2.31 3.49 -14.68
N ILE A 291 -3.38 2.88 -14.18
CA ILE A 291 -4.34 2.23 -15.06
C ILE A 291 -5.19 3.31 -15.71
N LYS A 292 -5.15 3.36 -17.02
CA LYS A 292 -6.05 4.10 -17.88
C LYS A 292 -7.10 3.12 -18.39
N ASP A 293 -8.35 3.42 -18.04
CA ASP A 293 -9.48 2.50 -18.29
C ASP A 293 -9.58 2.13 -19.76
N GLU A 294 -9.66 0.83 -20.03
CA GLU A 294 -9.75 0.22 -21.38
C GLU A 294 -8.49 0.39 -22.26
N GLU A 295 -7.44 1.09 -21.80
CA GLU A 295 -6.20 1.29 -22.56
C GLU A 295 -5.12 0.27 -22.13
N ASN A 296 -4.82 0.20 -20.82
CA ASN A 296 -3.78 -0.69 -20.26
C ASN A 296 -4.30 -1.53 -19.08
N GLY A 297 -5.61 -1.57 -18.88
CA GLY A 297 -6.31 -2.28 -17.83
C GLY A 297 -7.71 -1.72 -17.67
N PHE A 298 -8.40 -2.08 -16.61
CA PHE A 298 -9.78 -1.65 -16.36
C PHE A 298 -9.92 -1.03 -14.97
N LEU A 299 -10.85 -0.08 -14.88
CA LEU A 299 -11.22 0.55 -13.61
C LEU A 299 -12.71 0.28 -13.31
N THR A 300 -13.00 -0.16 -12.10
CA THR A 300 -14.37 -0.47 -11.66
C THR A 300 -14.68 0.22 -10.33
N LYS A 301 -15.97 0.46 -10.07
CA LYS A 301 -16.41 0.79 -8.71
C LYS A 301 -16.46 -0.48 -7.87
N PRO A 302 -16.20 -0.41 -6.54
CA PRO A 302 -16.19 -1.58 -5.69
C PRO A 302 -17.62 -1.99 -5.28
N THR A 303 -18.48 -2.23 -6.28
CA THR A 303 -19.84 -2.77 -6.10
C THR A 303 -20.00 -4.05 -6.90
N ILE A 304 -20.89 -4.95 -6.46
CA ILE A 304 -21.13 -6.22 -7.14
C ILE A 304 -21.52 -5.99 -8.60
N LYS A 305 -22.43 -5.02 -8.85
CA LYS A 305 -22.92 -4.68 -10.19
C LYS A 305 -21.78 -4.20 -11.10
N ASP A 306 -20.97 -3.24 -10.62
CA ASP A 306 -19.93 -2.65 -11.47
C ASP A 306 -18.80 -3.65 -11.74
N ILE A 307 -18.41 -4.46 -10.74
CA ILE A 307 -17.42 -5.54 -10.93
C ILE A 307 -17.92 -6.55 -11.96
N LYS A 308 -19.19 -6.97 -11.87
CA LYS A 308 -19.81 -7.87 -12.83
C LYS A 308 -19.80 -7.30 -14.25
N ASN A 309 -20.24 -6.05 -14.41
CA ASN A 309 -20.25 -5.38 -15.73
C ASN A 309 -18.83 -5.28 -16.32
N THR A 310 -17.82 -5.01 -15.47
CA THR A 310 -16.41 -4.95 -15.93
C THR A 310 -15.94 -6.33 -16.40
N LEU A 311 -16.25 -7.40 -15.67
CA LEU A 311 -15.95 -8.78 -16.09
C LEU A 311 -16.63 -9.15 -17.40
N GLU A 312 -17.93 -8.84 -17.56
CA GLU A 312 -18.69 -9.07 -18.80
C GLU A 312 -18.02 -8.36 -19.99
N LYS A 313 -17.60 -7.13 -19.81
CA LYS A 313 -16.89 -6.34 -20.82
C LYS A 313 -15.56 -6.97 -21.22
N ILE A 314 -14.72 -7.34 -20.24
CA ILE A 314 -13.44 -8.00 -20.49
C ILE A 314 -13.63 -9.30 -21.26
N ILE A 315 -14.63 -10.10 -20.89
CA ILE A 315 -14.94 -11.37 -21.55
C ILE A 315 -15.41 -11.15 -22.98
N ALA A 316 -16.21 -10.11 -23.24
CA ALA A 316 -16.69 -9.79 -24.57
C ALA A 316 -15.58 -9.29 -25.51
N CYS A 317 -14.62 -8.52 -25.01
CA CYS A 317 -13.49 -8.00 -25.79
C CYS A 317 -12.43 -9.05 -26.16
N ASN A 318 -12.43 -10.21 -25.48
CA ASN A 318 -11.44 -11.28 -25.69
C ASN A 318 -12.06 -12.57 -26.27
N LYS A 319 -13.25 -12.48 -26.86
CA LYS A 319 -13.86 -13.50 -27.71
C LYS A 319 -13.49 -13.25 -29.17
#